data_148b2aab42f3eaaafc0576648e79d057
#
_entry.id   148b2aab42f3eaaafc0576648e79d057
#
_cell.length_a   1.000
_cell.length_b   1.000
_cell.length_c   1.000
_cell.angle_alpha   90.00
_cell.angle_beta   90.00
_cell.angle_gamma   90.00
#
_symmetry.space_group_name_H-M   'P 1'
#
loop_
_entity.id
_entity.type
_entity.pdbx_description
1 polymer ?
#
loop_
_entity_poly.entity_id
_entity_poly.type
_entity_poly.pdbx_seq_one_letter_code
_entity_poly.pdbx_strand_id
1 'polypeptide(L)'
;MNDFPTLQNFFSAWFHQDWEMEHDGADAVIDAWREAEDDEYVARARDELDRLLARDLDDPALGAAVRALGSEYDPTRDGSGWREWLTAVQRRLHP
;
A
#
# COMPACT_ATOMS: atom_id res chain seq x y z
N MET A 1 3.31 -4.46 18.76
CA MET A 1 4.25 -4.98 17.77
C MET A 1 3.62 -4.87 16.38
N ASN A 2 4.37 -4.40 15.41
CA ASN A 2 3.86 -4.20 14.05
C ASN A 2 4.00 -5.48 13.23
N ASP A 3 2.89 -6.00 12.72
CA ASP A 3 2.87 -7.22 11.91
C ASP A 3 3.23 -6.96 10.44
N PHE A 4 3.31 -5.68 10.04
CA PHE A 4 3.49 -5.29 8.64
C PHE A 4 4.59 -4.22 8.52
N PRO A 5 5.82 -4.51 8.95
CA PRO A 5 6.88 -3.49 8.98
C PRO A 5 7.28 -2.98 7.59
N THR A 6 7.26 -3.84 6.57
CA THR A 6 7.61 -3.45 5.20
C THR A 6 6.52 -2.56 4.61
N LEU A 7 5.25 -2.91 4.82
CA LEU A 7 4.13 -2.08 4.38
C LEU A 7 4.11 -0.74 5.11
N GLN A 8 4.44 -0.72 6.40
CA GLN A 8 4.51 0.53 7.14
C GLN A 8 5.54 1.46 6.53
N ASN A 9 6.71 0.94 6.19
CA ASN A 9 7.75 1.72 5.53
C ASN A 9 7.27 2.23 4.18
N PHE A 10 6.65 1.36 3.38
CA PHE A 10 6.13 1.73 2.08
C PHE A 10 5.10 2.86 2.18
N PHE A 11 4.06 2.68 3.00
CA PHE A 11 3.00 3.69 3.09
C PHE A 11 3.50 4.99 3.70
N SER A 12 4.30 4.93 4.77
CA SER A 12 4.74 6.14 5.46
C SER A 12 5.78 6.93 4.67
N ALA A 13 6.62 6.25 3.90
CA ALA A 13 7.69 6.89 3.15
C ALA A 13 7.25 7.34 1.76
N TRP A 14 6.32 6.65 1.13
CA TRP A 14 5.93 6.90 -0.27
C TRP A 14 4.53 7.47 -0.43
N PHE A 15 3.60 7.15 0.46
CA PHE A 15 2.26 7.75 0.48
C PHE A 15 2.13 8.73 1.64
N HIS A 16 3.19 9.53 1.86
CA HIS A 16 3.20 10.58 2.87
C HIS A 16 2.38 11.79 2.40
N GLN A 17 2.29 12.79 3.25
CA GLN A 17 1.43 13.95 3.05
C GLN A 17 1.65 14.65 1.68
N ASP A 18 2.87 14.64 1.16
CA ASP A 18 3.23 15.34 -0.09
C ASP A 18 3.36 14.41 -1.30
N TRP A 19 2.84 13.19 -1.24
CA TRP A 19 3.04 12.21 -2.30
C TRP A 19 2.52 12.70 -3.67
N GLU A 20 1.44 13.47 -3.68
CA GLU A 20 0.85 14.00 -4.92
C GLU A 20 1.74 15.00 -5.62
N MET A 21 2.63 15.66 -4.88
CA MET A 21 3.57 16.63 -5.44
C MET A 21 4.76 15.95 -6.13
N GLU A 22 5.03 14.69 -5.78
CA GLU A 22 6.17 13.94 -6.29
C GLU A 22 5.80 12.97 -7.40
N HIS A 23 4.52 12.57 -7.48
CA HIS A 23 4.06 11.53 -8.41
C HIS A 23 2.71 11.89 -9.01
N ASP A 24 2.49 11.43 -10.24
CA ASP A 24 1.27 11.75 -11.00
C ASP A 24 0.04 10.96 -10.53
N GLY A 25 0.21 9.93 -9.71
CA GLY A 25 -0.90 9.13 -9.21
C GLY A 25 -0.38 7.99 -8.37
N ALA A 26 -1.32 7.27 -7.73
CA ALA A 26 -0.97 6.16 -6.85
C ALA A 26 -0.19 5.05 -7.57
N ASP A 27 -0.55 4.75 -8.81
CA ASP A 27 0.14 3.73 -9.61
C ASP A 27 1.59 4.12 -9.87
N ALA A 28 1.84 5.41 -10.13
CA ALA A 28 3.20 5.92 -10.35
C ALA A 28 4.05 5.77 -9.09
N VAL A 29 3.46 5.96 -7.90
CA VAL A 29 4.15 5.76 -6.63
C VAL A 29 4.59 4.30 -6.49
N ILE A 30 3.68 3.37 -6.77
CA ILE A 30 3.96 1.94 -6.64
C ILE A 30 5.08 1.52 -7.59
N ASP A 31 5.02 1.97 -8.83
CA ASP A 31 6.03 1.63 -9.84
C ASP A 31 7.40 2.21 -9.46
N ALA A 32 7.45 3.46 -8.96
CA ALA A 32 8.67 4.10 -8.51
C ALA A 32 9.28 3.35 -7.32
N TRP A 33 8.45 2.91 -6.38
CA TRP A 33 8.91 2.15 -5.23
C TRP A 33 9.50 0.80 -5.67
N ARG A 34 8.82 0.11 -6.58
CA ARG A 34 9.29 -1.16 -7.11
C ARG A 34 10.68 -1.05 -7.77
N GLU A 35 10.89 0.04 -8.49
CA GLU A 35 12.18 0.29 -9.16
C GLU A 35 13.28 0.65 -8.16
N ALA A 36 12.92 1.33 -7.06
CA ALA A 36 13.88 1.80 -6.08
C ALA A 36 14.34 0.70 -5.12
N GLU A 37 13.48 -0.29 -4.87
CA GLU A 37 13.75 -1.34 -3.90
C GLU A 37 14.21 -2.64 -4.56
N ASP A 38 14.94 -3.46 -3.82
CA ASP A 38 15.35 -4.76 -4.35
C ASP A 38 14.18 -5.75 -4.35
N ASP A 39 14.34 -6.84 -5.12
CA ASP A 39 13.28 -7.83 -5.31
C ASP A 39 12.87 -8.51 -4.01
N GLU A 40 13.81 -8.71 -3.10
CA GLU A 40 13.54 -9.34 -1.81
C GLU A 40 12.66 -8.45 -0.95
N TYR A 41 12.92 -7.15 -0.95
CA TYR A 41 12.14 -6.18 -0.19
C TYR A 41 10.72 -6.07 -0.74
N VAL A 42 10.60 -6.04 -2.07
CA VAL A 42 9.29 -6.04 -2.75
C VAL A 42 8.51 -7.31 -2.41
N ALA A 43 9.18 -8.47 -2.39
CA ALA A 43 8.55 -9.74 -2.04
C ALA A 43 8.03 -9.76 -0.61
N ARG A 44 8.76 -9.13 0.32
CA ARG A 44 8.29 -9.01 1.71
C ARG A 44 7.04 -8.16 1.81
N ALA A 45 6.98 -7.05 1.09
CA ALA A 45 5.80 -6.18 1.08
C ALA A 45 4.60 -6.92 0.50
N ARG A 46 4.81 -7.66 -0.58
CA ARG A 46 3.75 -8.47 -1.20
C ARG A 46 3.21 -9.52 -0.23
N ASP A 47 4.12 -10.20 0.49
CA ASP A 47 3.77 -11.21 1.48
C ASP A 47 2.94 -10.62 2.62
N GLU A 48 3.38 -9.46 3.12
CA GLU A 48 2.65 -8.75 4.18
C GLU A 48 1.28 -8.31 3.70
N LEU A 49 1.19 -7.83 2.45
CA LEU A 49 -0.09 -7.43 1.86
C LEU A 49 -1.02 -8.62 1.69
N ASP A 50 -0.50 -9.77 1.26
CA ASP A 50 -1.28 -11.01 1.16
C ASP A 50 -1.88 -11.38 2.52
N ARG A 51 -1.09 -11.26 3.59
CA ARG A 51 -1.55 -11.55 4.95
C ARG A 51 -2.59 -10.56 5.43
N LEU A 52 -2.41 -9.28 5.11
CA LEU A 52 -3.39 -8.25 5.46
C LEU A 52 -4.72 -8.50 4.76
N LEU A 53 -4.67 -8.80 3.46
CA LEU A 53 -5.89 -9.07 2.68
C LEU A 53 -6.56 -10.39 3.09
N ALA A 54 -5.82 -11.32 3.67
CA ALA A 54 -6.37 -12.57 4.17
C ALA A 54 -7.15 -12.40 5.48
N ARG A 55 -6.99 -11.27 6.17
CA ARG A 55 -7.79 -10.97 7.35
C ARG A 55 -9.21 -10.63 6.91
N ASP A 56 -10.18 -11.13 7.66
CA ASP A 56 -11.60 -10.93 7.33
C ASP A 56 -12.08 -9.56 7.84
N LEU A 57 -11.47 -8.50 7.32
CA LEU A 57 -11.80 -7.13 7.68
C LEU A 57 -12.75 -6.54 6.65
N ASP A 58 -13.75 -5.78 7.11
CA ASP A 58 -14.57 -5.01 6.19
C ASP A 58 -13.77 -3.81 5.66
N ASP A 59 -14.31 -3.12 4.66
CA ASP A 59 -13.60 -2.05 3.99
C ASP A 59 -13.19 -0.91 4.94
N PRO A 60 -14.08 -0.39 5.81
CA PRO A 60 -13.67 0.63 6.79
C PRO A 60 -12.55 0.18 7.73
N ALA A 61 -12.61 -1.06 8.21
CA ALA A 61 -11.58 -1.60 9.10
C ALA A 61 -10.25 -1.76 8.37
N LEU A 62 -10.29 -2.19 7.11
CA LEU A 62 -9.11 -2.32 6.28
C LEU A 62 -8.47 -0.95 6.03
N GLY A 63 -9.28 0.06 5.75
CA GLY A 63 -8.82 1.43 5.60
C GLY A 63 -8.15 1.97 6.85
N ALA A 64 -8.74 1.70 8.03
CA ALA A 64 -8.15 2.10 9.29
C ALA A 64 -6.78 1.45 9.51
N ALA A 65 -6.64 0.17 9.15
CA ALA A 65 -5.37 -0.54 9.26
C ALA A 65 -4.29 0.08 8.36
N VAL A 66 -4.64 0.41 7.12
CA VAL A 66 -3.69 1.02 6.17
C VAL A 66 -3.29 2.42 6.61
N ARG A 67 -4.23 3.21 7.11
CA ARG A 67 -3.93 4.53 7.66
C ARG A 67 -3.00 4.44 8.86
N ALA A 68 -3.19 3.45 9.71
CA ALA A 68 -2.33 3.20 10.86
C ALA A 68 -0.90 2.85 10.41
N LEU A 69 -0.74 2.31 9.20
CA LEU A 69 0.57 2.03 8.62
C LEU A 69 1.21 3.28 7.98
N GLY A 70 0.52 4.42 8.00
CA GLY A 70 1.10 5.69 7.57
C GLY A 70 0.63 6.22 6.23
N SER A 71 -0.35 5.59 5.59
CA SER A 71 -0.85 6.07 4.30
C SER A 71 -1.67 7.34 4.46
N GLU A 72 -1.30 8.38 3.71
CA GLU A 72 -2.09 9.60 3.56
C GLU A 72 -3.01 9.54 2.34
N TYR A 73 -2.83 8.52 1.48
CA TYR A 73 -3.70 8.31 0.33
C TYR A 73 -4.97 7.59 0.74
N ASP A 74 -6.10 8.07 0.24
CA ASP A 74 -7.41 7.47 0.48
C ASP A 74 -8.03 7.14 -0.89
N PRO A 75 -8.05 5.84 -1.29
CA PRO A 75 -8.59 5.46 -2.60
C PRO A 75 -10.09 5.73 -2.74
N THR A 76 -10.82 5.89 -1.63
CA THR A 76 -12.26 6.17 -1.70
C THR A 76 -12.55 7.52 -2.34
N ARG A 77 -11.61 8.45 -2.29
CA ARG A 77 -11.74 9.75 -2.96
C ARG A 77 -11.71 9.61 -4.48
N ASP A 78 -11.07 8.55 -4.97
CA ASP A 78 -10.98 8.26 -6.40
C ASP A 78 -12.03 7.23 -6.84
N GLY A 79 -12.96 6.89 -5.96
CA GLY A 79 -14.06 5.98 -6.28
C GLY A 79 -13.74 4.50 -6.09
N SER A 80 -12.61 4.15 -5.48
CA SER A 80 -12.23 2.76 -5.21
C SER A 80 -12.43 2.41 -3.74
N GLY A 81 -12.83 1.16 -3.47
CA GLY A 81 -12.80 0.64 -2.11
C GLY A 81 -11.37 0.33 -1.67
N TRP A 82 -11.16 0.20 -0.36
CA TRP A 82 -9.85 -0.12 0.18
C TRP A 82 -9.36 -1.50 -0.28
N ARG A 83 -10.22 -2.50 -0.22
CA ARG A 83 -9.85 -3.86 -0.66
C ARG A 83 -9.58 -3.89 -2.15
N GLU A 84 -10.38 -3.19 -2.94
CA GLU A 84 -10.20 -3.09 -4.38
C GLU A 84 -8.85 -2.48 -4.72
N TRP A 85 -8.50 -1.37 -4.07
CA TRP A 85 -7.22 -0.70 -4.30
C TRP A 85 -6.04 -1.58 -3.85
N LEU A 86 -6.13 -2.17 -2.66
CA LEU A 86 -5.05 -3.02 -2.15
C LEU A 86 -4.85 -4.27 -3.01
N THR A 87 -5.93 -4.81 -3.57
CA THR A 87 -5.83 -5.92 -4.51
C THR A 87 -5.10 -5.50 -5.78
N ALA A 88 -5.36 -4.29 -6.26
CA ALA A 88 -4.65 -3.75 -7.41
C ALA A 88 -3.15 -3.54 -7.11
N VAL A 89 -2.83 -3.05 -5.90
CA VAL A 89 -1.45 -2.93 -5.44
C VAL A 89 -0.77 -4.30 -5.42
N GLN A 90 -1.45 -5.30 -4.88
CA GLN A 90 -0.94 -6.67 -4.81
C GLN A 90 -0.56 -7.18 -6.21
N ARG A 91 -1.43 -6.97 -7.18
CA ARG A 91 -1.18 -7.38 -8.57
C ARG A 91 0.04 -6.66 -9.16
N ARG A 92 0.20 -5.38 -8.87
CA ARG A 92 1.34 -4.61 -9.36
C ARG A 92 2.66 -5.04 -8.72
N LEU A 93 2.63 -5.63 -7.54
CA LEU A 93 3.83 -6.13 -6.87
C LEU A 93 4.24 -7.53 -7.31
N HIS A 94 3.37 -8.26 -8.01
CA HIS A 94 3.71 -9.54 -8.60
C HIS A 94 4.54 -9.33 -9.87
N PRO A 95 5.51 -10.23 -10.12
CA PRO A 95 6.34 -10.11 -11.33
C PRO A 95 5.55 -10.36 -12.61
#